data_d601390cb2c7bdfcd3b9b42718fedbe9
#
_entry.id   d601390cb2c7bdfcd3b9b42718fedbe9
#
_cell.length_a   1.000
_cell.length_b   1.000
_cell.length_c   1.000
_cell.angle_alpha   90.00
_cell.angle_beta   90.00
_cell.angle_gamma   90.00
#
_symmetry.space_group_name_H-M   'P 1'
#
loop_
_entity.id
_entity.type
_entity.pdbx_description
1 polymer ?
#
loop_
_entity_poly.entity_id
_entity_poly.type
_entity_poly.pdbx_seq_one_letter_code
_entity_poly.pdbx_strand_id
1 'polypeptide(L)'
;MSRSSRILGLGHQVPGRKVENAEIENSLGLEPGWIERRTGIRSRFWATDEDTLSGLAARAGDMALANADIDRSDIGLLLLATSTPDHLLPPSAPLVAHRLGLGRAGAIDLTGACAGFIYALMFADGFTRLHGRPALVIAANILSRRINPAERASAVLFADAAGAVVIGPSEDAERGILGASVDSDGSRYGLIQIPAGGSNTPFRNDLDLAQTRMTIVDGREVFAKAVEMMTTCSREALAIARMRPQDIDRFVPHQANARIFDAVGRNLGIADQAIVKRIAEYGNSSAATIPLSLSLANRTQPLRPGEKLLLAAAGAGLSGGALVVGI
;
A
#
# COMPACT_ATOMS: atom_id res chain seq x y z
N MET A 1 -11.67 -5.90 26.65
CA MET A 1 -10.92 -5.16 25.61
C MET A 1 -9.51 -5.71 25.63
N SER A 2 -8.97 -6.11 24.47
CA SER A 2 -7.57 -6.53 24.39
C SER A 2 -6.64 -5.31 24.56
N ARG A 3 -5.46 -5.54 25.14
CA ARG A 3 -4.49 -4.46 25.37
C ARG A 3 -3.78 -4.01 24.10
N SER A 4 -3.66 -4.92 23.13
CA SER A 4 -2.96 -4.71 21.87
C SER A 4 -3.55 -5.56 20.75
N SER A 5 -2.95 -5.50 19.58
CA SER A 5 -3.20 -6.41 18.48
C SER A 5 -1.92 -7.20 18.12
N ARG A 6 -2.03 -8.13 17.16
CA ARG A 6 -0.86 -8.81 16.57
C ARG A 6 -1.14 -9.18 15.13
N ILE A 7 -0.12 -9.25 14.31
CA ILE A 7 -0.21 -9.82 12.96
C ILE A 7 -0.38 -11.34 13.10
N LEU A 8 -1.45 -11.87 12.49
CA LEU A 8 -1.75 -13.30 12.46
C LEU A 8 -1.36 -13.94 11.12
N GLY A 9 -1.58 -13.24 10.01
CA GLY A 9 -1.32 -13.78 8.69
C GLY A 9 -1.07 -12.69 7.66
N LEU A 10 -0.33 -13.06 6.61
CA LEU A 10 0.06 -12.19 5.51
C LEU A 10 -0.28 -12.85 4.18
N GLY A 11 -0.73 -12.07 3.21
CA GLY A 11 -1.04 -12.56 1.88
C GLY A 11 -0.73 -11.54 0.81
N HIS A 12 -0.60 -12.00 -0.42
CA HIS A 12 -0.42 -11.15 -1.58
C HIS A 12 -0.91 -11.82 -2.86
N GLN A 13 -1.18 -11.00 -3.86
CA GLN A 13 -1.51 -11.43 -5.20
C GLN A 13 -1.02 -10.40 -6.22
N VAL A 14 -0.47 -10.88 -7.31
CA VAL A 14 -0.19 -10.08 -8.51
C VAL A 14 -0.94 -10.65 -9.70
N PRO A 15 -1.27 -9.85 -10.72
CA PRO A 15 -1.81 -10.35 -11.99
C PRO A 15 -0.83 -11.28 -12.69
N GLY A 16 -1.32 -12.05 -13.68
CA GLY A 16 -0.49 -13.00 -14.41
C GLY A 16 0.46 -12.37 -15.44
N ARG A 17 0.15 -11.15 -15.94
CA ARG A 17 0.95 -10.49 -16.97
C ARG A 17 2.13 -9.73 -16.38
N LYS A 18 3.33 -10.28 -16.52
CA LYS A 18 4.58 -9.57 -16.23
C LYS A 18 4.93 -8.63 -17.39
N VAL A 19 5.32 -7.40 -17.07
CA VAL A 19 5.71 -6.35 -18.02
C VAL A 19 7.14 -5.95 -17.75
N GLU A 20 8.01 -6.17 -18.73
CA GLU A 20 9.41 -5.79 -18.67
C GLU A 20 9.59 -4.31 -19.05
N ASN A 21 10.64 -3.67 -18.54
CA ASN A 21 10.94 -2.27 -18.88
C ASN A 21 11.05 -2.02 -20.37
N ALA A 22 11.63 -2.98 -21.13
CA ALA A 22 11.83 -2.83 -22.56
C ALA A 22 10.52 -2.57 -23.34
N GLU A 23 9.39 -3.16 -22.90
CA GLU A 23 8.07 -2.91 -23.49
C GLU A 23 7.68 -1.43 -23.37
N ILE A 24 7.88 -0.85 -22.18
CA ILE A 24 7.52 0.54 -21.88
C ILE A 24 8.56 1.51 -22.49
N GLU A 25 9.83 1.19 -22.37
CA GLU A 25 10.93 2.00 -22.91
C GLU A 25 10.78 2.15 -24.45
N ASN A 26 10.49 1.05 -25.14
CA ASN A 26 10.24 1.08 -26.59
C ASN A 26 9.00 1.92 -26.95
N SER A 27 7.89 1.78 -26.21
CA SER A 27 6.66 2.53 -26.48
C SER A 27 6.80 4.05 -26.26
N LEU A 28 7.70 4.45 -25.37
CA LEU A 28 7.96 5.85 -25.02
C LEU A 28 9.20 6.43 -25.70
N GLY A 29 9.89 5.67 -26.55
CA GLY A 29 11.14 6.09 -27.19
C GLY A 29 12.26 6.37 -26.18
N LEU A 30 12.33 5.63 -25.09
CA LEU A 30 13.36 5.77 -24.07
C LEU A 30 14.54 4.86 -24.36
N GLU A 31 15.74 5.25 -23.92
CA GLU A 31 16.91 4.41 -24.01
C GLU A 31 16.79 3.16 -23.12
N PRO A 32 17.33 2.01 -23.55
CA PRO A 32 17.34 0.80 -22.74
C PRO A 32 17.95 1.03 -21.34
N GLY A 33 17.24 0.52 -20.30
CA GLY A 33 17.64 0.67 -18.91
C GLY A 33 17.35 2.05 -18.30
N TRP A 34 16.68 2.95 -19.02
CA TRP A 34 16.34 4.28 -18.51
C TRP A 34 15.46 4.19 -17.26
N ILE A 35 14.45 3.31 -17.28
CA ILE A 35 13.50 3.14 -16.18
C ILE A 35 14.22 2.65 -14.92
N GLU A 36 15.02 1.59 -15.04
CA GLU A 36 15.74 1.03 -13.90
C GLU A 36 16.68 2.06 -13.25
N ARG A 37 17.47 2.77 -14.07
CA ARG A 37 18.38 3.81 -13.54
C ARG A 37 17.68 4.93 -12.79
N ARG A 38 16.43 5.24 -13.11
CA ARG A 38 15.67 6.36 -12.54
C ARG A 38 14.78 5.96 -11.37
N THR A 39 14.31 4.73 -11.35
CA THR A 39 13.26 4.27 -10.43
C THR A 39 13.65 3.06 -9.57
N GLY A 40 14.64 2.29 -10.02
CA GLY A 40 15.00 1.00 -9.47
C GLY A 40 14.07 -0.14 -9.93
N ILE A 41 13.09 0.11 -10.80
CA ILE A 41 12.14 -0.87 -11.33
C ILE A 41 12.75 -1.58 -12.53
N ARG A 42 12.73 -2.91 -12.56
CA ARG A 42 13.11 -3.76 -13.69
C ARG A 42 11.90 -4.31 -14.42
N SER A 43 10.90 -4.71 -13.65
CA SER A 43 9.64 -5.23 -14.19
C SER A 43 8.48 -4.89 -13.25
N ARG A 44 7.26 -5.16 -13.70
CA ARG A 44 6.03 -5.02 -12.93
C ARG A 44 4.98 -6.00 -13.41
N PHE A 45 3.84 -6.00 -12.75
CA PHE A 45 2.69 -6.80 -13.17
C PHE A 45 1.54 -5.87 -13.53
N TRP A 46 0.85 -6.13 -14.64
CA TRP A 46 -0.35 -5.43 -15.08
C TRP A 46 -1.51 -6.39 -15.24
N ALA A 47 -2.68 -5.95 -14.82
CA ALA A 47 -3.92 -6.67 -14.98
C ALA A 47 -4.28 -6.88 -16.46
N THR A 48 -4.83 -8.04 -16.75
CA THR A 48 -5.50 -8.35 -18.01
C THR A 48 -6.98 -8.00 -17.93
N ASP A 49 -7.73 -8.17 -19.02
CA ASP A 49 -9.16 -7.89 -19.03
C ASP A 49 -9.97 -8.82 -18.11
N GLU A 50 -9.43 -9.99 -17.78
CA GLU A 50 -10.05 -10.96 -16.87
C GLU A 50 -9.85 -10.61 -15.39
N ASP A 51 -8.88 -9.75 -15.06
CA ASP A 51 -8.60 -9.36 -13.69
C ASP A 51 -9.56 -8.27 -13.23
N THR A 52 -10.10 -8.43 -12.02
CA THR A 52 -10.85 -7.41 -11.28
C THR A 52 -10.13 -7.05 -10.01
N LEU A 53 -10.34 -5.83 -9.51
CA LEU A 53 -9.76 -5.41 -8.23
C LEU A 53 -10.21 -6.34 -7.09
N SER A 54 -11.50 -6.62 -7.02
CA SER A 54 -12.07 -7.50 -6.01
C SER A 54 -11.56 -8.95 -6.14
N GLY A 55 -11.22 -9.40 -7.36
CA GLY A 55 -10.60 -10.70 -7.59
C GLY A 55 -9.18 -10.78 -7.03
N LEU A 56 -8.35 -9.77 -7.31
CA LEU A 56 -6.99 -9.69 -6.74
C LEU A 56 -7.03 -9.56 -5.23
N ALA A 57 -7.89 -8.68 -4.71
CA ALA A 57 -8.06 -8.47 -3.27
C ALA A 57 -8.49 -9.76 -2.55
N ALA A 58 -9.46 -10.50 -3.10
CA ALA A 58 -9.94 -11.75 -2.52
C ALA A 58 -8.82 -12.81 -2.48
N ARG A 59 -8.03 -12.98 -3.54
CA ARG A 59 -6.91 -13.94 -3.54
C ARG A 59 -5.83 -13.59 -2.50
N ALA A 60 -5.49 -12.30 -2.36
CA ALA A 60 -4.55 -11.86 -1.33
C ALA A 60 -5.10 -12.08 0.08
N GLY A 61 -6.39 -11.76 0.29
CA GLY A 61 -7.09 -11.99 1.55
C GLY A 61 -7.18 -13.46 1.91
N ASP A 62 -7.46 -14.33 0.95
CA ASP A 62 -7.53 -15.79 1.12
C ASP A 62 -6.20 -16.36 1.61
N MET A 63 -5.09 -15.95 0.98
CA MET A 63 -3.74 -16.32 1.44
C MET A 63 -3.46 -15.82 2.86
N ALA A 64 -3.85 -14.59 3.20
CA ALA A 64 -3.64 -14.05 4.55
C ALA A 64 -4.43 -14.80 5.60
N LEU A 65 -5.69 -15.15 5.31
CA LEU A 65 -6.56 -15.95 6.20
C LEU A 65 -6.02 -17.36 6.40
N ALA A 66 -5.58 -18.02 5.32
CA ALA A 66 -4.96 -19.34 5.41
C ALA A 66 -3.68 -19.32 6.29
N ASN A 67 -2.87 -18.26 6.18
CA ASN A 67 -1.67 -18.10 7.00
C ASN A 67 -1.96 -17.69 8.44
N ALA A 68 -3.15 -17.15 8.72
CA ALA A 68 -3.55 -16.76 10.08
C ALA A 68 -4.08 -17.92 10.92
N ASP A 69 -4.47 -19.02 10.27
CA ASP A 69 -5.05 -20.22 10.91
C ASP A 69 -6.22 -19.88 11.86
N ILE A 70 -7.16 -19.06 11.36
CA ILE A 70 -8.38 -18.67 12.10
C ILE A 70 -9.63 -18.97 11.26
N ASP A 71 -10.76 -19.12 11.94
CA ASP A 71 -12.04 -19.24 11.24
C ASP A 71 -12.41 -17.91 10.57
N ARG A 72 -12.88 -17.97 9.33
CA ARG A 72 -13.32 -16.79 8.57
C ARG A 72 -14.49 -16.06 9.24
N SER A 73 -15.33 -16.78 9.98
CA SER A 73 -16.44 -16.20 10.76
C SER A 73 -15.97 -15.34 11.93
N ASP A 74 -14.72 -15.51 12.40
CA ASP A 74 -14.15 -14.69 13.46
C ASP A 74 -13.82 -13.28 13.01
N ILE A 75 -13.58 -13.07 11.69
CA ILE A 75 -13.31 -11.75 11.15
C ILE A 75 -14.50 -10.84 11.41
N GLY A 76 -14.26 -9.73 12.12
CA GLY A 76 -15.28 -8.72 12.43
C GLY A 76 -15.31 -7.55 11.48
N LEU A 77 -14.18 -7.27 10.81
CA LEU A 77 -14.02 -6.12 9.92
C LEU A 77 -13.10 -6.46 8.75
N LEU A 78 -13.48 -6.03 7.54
CA LEU A 78 -12.63 -5.96 6.36
C LEU A 78 -12.47 -4.51 5.94
N LEU A 79 -11.23 -4.03 5.86
CA LEU A 79 -10.87 -2.72 5.29
C LEU A 79 -10.11 -2.95 3.98
N LEU A 80 -10.63 -2.38 2.90
CA LEU A 80 -10.00 -2.43 1.58
C LEU A 80 -9.45 -1.06 1.20
N ALA A 81 -8.14 -0.87 1.30
CA ALA A 81 -7.46 0.34 0.84
C ALA A 81 -7.29 0.28 -0.68
N THR A 82 -8.00 1.15 -1.41
CA THR A 82 -7.94 1.20 -2.87
C THR A 82 -8.21 2.60 -3.41
N SER A 83 -7.60 2.92 -4.56
CA SER A 83 -7.91 4.08 -5.40
C SER A 83 -8.52 3.67 -6.75
N THR A 84 -8.71 2.37 -6.97
CA THR A 84 -9.21 1.82 -8.23
C THR A 84 -10.28 0.74 -7.97
N PRO A 85 -11.39 1.09 -7.30
CA PRO A 85 -12.47 0.15 -7.03
C PRO A 85 -13.05 -0.41 -8.34
N ASP A 86 -13.73 -1.55 -8.29
CA ASP A 86 -14.38 -2.15 -9.46
C ASP A 86 -15.42 -1.20 -10.06
N HIS A 87 -16.14 -0.47 -9.20
CA HIS A 87 -17.14 0.54 -9.55
C HIS A 87 -17.00 1.78 -8.67
N LEU A 88 -17.46 2.93 -9.13
CA LEU A 88 -17.57 4.13 -8.29
C LEU A 88 -18.56 3.91 -7.13
N LEU A 89 -19.62 3.14 -7.39
CA LEU A 89 -20.64 2.69 -6.44
C LEU A 89 -21.25 1.38 -6.98
N PRO A 90 -21.41 0.34 -6.16
CA PRO A 90 -21.08 0.22 -4.73
C PRO A 90 -19.58 0.08 -4.45
N PRO A 91 -19.12 0.18 -3.17
CA PRO A 91 -17.75 -0.12 -2.78
C PRO A 91 -17.41 -1.60 -3.04
N SER A 92 -16.13 -1.91 -3.26
CA SER A 92 -15.67 -3.26 -3.60
C SER A 92 -15.53 -4.18 -2.38
N ALA A 93 -15.31 -3.63 -1.18
CA ALA A 93 -15.06 -4.41 0.02
C ALA A 93 -16.18 -5.40 0.39
N PRO A 94 -17.49 -5.06 0.28
CA PRO A 94 -18.56 -6.02 0.52
C PRO A 94 -18.52 -7.23 -0.42
N LEU A 95 -18.16 -7.02 -1.70
CA LEU A 95 -18.00 -8.10 -2.66
C LEU A 95 -16.79 -8.98 -2.30
N VAL A 96 -15.69 -8.37 -1.86
CA VAL A 96 -14.50 -9.10 -1.38
C VAL A 96 -14.83 -9.94 -0.15
N ALA A 97 -15.56 -9.36 0.83
CA ALA A 97 -16.01 -10.09 2.02
C ALA A 97 -16.89 -11.30 1.67
N HIS A 98 -17.82 -11.12 0.71
CA HIS A 98 -18.66 -12.20 0.20
C HIS A 98 -17.81 -13.31 -0.45
N ARG A 99 -16.88 -12.96 -1.35
CA ARG A 99 -15.99 -13.94 -2.02
C ARG A 99 -15.11 -14.71 -1.04
N LEU A 100 -14.73 -14.07 0.06
CA LEU A 100 -13.93 -14.68 1.14
C LEU A 100 -14.79 -15.49 2.14
N GLY A 101 -16.11 -15.42 2.07
CA GLY A 101 -17.00 -16.11 3.01
C GLY A 101 -16.90 -15.58 4.44
N LEU A 102 -16.70 -14.26 4.63
CA LEU A 102 -16.52 -13.66 5.97
C LEU A 102 -17.82 -13.50 6.78
N GLY A 103 -18.94 -14.00 6.26
CA GLY A 103 -20.22 -13.98 6.96
C GLY A 103 -20.75 -12.57 7.21
N ARG A 104 -20.76 -12.13 8.47
CA ARG A 104 -21.32 -10.83 8.90
C ARG A 104 -20.24 -9.79 9.22
N ALA A 105 -19.03 -9.91 8.69
CA ALA A 105 -18.01 -8.89 8.85
C ALA A 105 -18.47 -7.55 8.26
N GLY A 106 -18.22 -6.45 8.96
CA GLY A 106 -18.31 -5.13 8.36
C GLY A 106 -17.27 -5.00 7.25
N ALA A 107 -17.63 -4.39 6.09
CA ALA A 107 -16.69 -4.26 4.98
C ALA A 107 -16.83 -2.89 4.32
N ILE A 108 -15.70 -2.17 4.15
CA ILE A 108 -15.66 -0.82 3.61
C ILE A 108 -14.39 -0.56 2.82
N ASP A 109 -14.52 0.20 1.71
CA ASP A 109 -13.37 0.74 0.99
C ASP A 109 -12.84 1.97 1.73
N LEU A 110 -11.52 2.15 1.71
CA LEU A 110 -10.82 3.29 2.26
C LEU A 110 -9.93 3.91 1.18
N THR A 111 -10.22 5.18 0.83
CA THR A 111 -9.46 5.91 -0.17
C THR A 111 -8.42 6.79 0.51
N GLY A 112 -7.17 6.33 0.53
CA GLY A 112 -6.02 7.04 1.12
C GLY A 112 -4.80 7.05 0.20
N ALA A 113 -5.00 6.88 -1.11
CA ALA A 113 -3.95 6.77 -2.11
C ALA A 113 -2.84 5.79 -1.63
N CYS A 114 -1.55 6.14 -1.83
CA CYS A 114 -0.44 5.27 -1.45
C CYS A 114 -0.33 5.06 0.07
N ALA A 115 -0.85 5.97 0.90
CA ALA A 115 -0.87 5.84 2.36
C ALA A 115 -2.08 5.03 2.88
N GLY A 116 -3.00 4.65 2.01
CA GLY A 116 -4.26 4.00 2.40
C GLY A 116 -4.08 2.77 3.28
N PHE A 117 -3.02 1.97 3.06
CA PHE A 117 -2.73 0.81 3.92
C PHE A 117 -2.35 1.21 5.35
N ILE A 118 -1.57 2.29 5.54
CA ILE A 118 -1.18 2.79 6.87
C ILE A 118 -2.42 3.16 7.67
N TYR A 119 -3.33 3.96 7.07
CA TYR A 119 -4.59 4.33 7.71
C TYR A 119 -5.48 3.11 8.00
N ALA A 120 -5.63 2.21 7.02
CA ALA A 120 -6.45 1.01 7.18
C ALA A 120 -5.94 0.12 8.32
N LEU A 121 -4.61 -0.09 8.41
CA LEU A 121 -4.03 -0.90 9.48
C LEU A 121 -4.22 -0.26 10.86
N MET A 122 -4.07 1.08 10.96
CA MET A 122 -4.33 1.83 12.18
C MET A 122 -5.80 1.72 12.64
N PHE A 123 -6.76 1.84 11.70
CA PHE A 123 -8.18 1.69 12.03
C PHE A 123 -8.53 0.25 12.44
N ALA A 124 -7.94 -0.73 11.76
CA ALA A 124 -8.13 -2.15 12.09
C ALA A 124 -7.57 -2.49 13.48
N ASP A 125 -6.43 -1.93 13.86
CA ASP A 125 -5.88 -2.06 15.23
C ASP A 125 -6.87 -1.52 16.27
N GLY A 126 -7.39 -0.31 16.05
CA GLY A 126 -8.40 0.29 16.93
C GLY A 126 -9.65 -0.58 17.07
N PHE A 127 -10.17 -1.10 15.94
CA PHE A 127 -11.31 -2.04 15.94
C PHE A 127 -10.99 -3.31 16.74
N THR A 128 -9.85 -3.93 16.47
CA THR A 128 -9.44 -5.19 17.12
C THR A 128 -9.29 -5.02 18.63
N ARG A 129 -8.68 -3.92 19.06
CA ARG A 129 -8.52 -3.62 20.49
C ARG A 129 -9.85 -3.34 21.19
N LEU A 130 -10.77 -2.63 20.51
CA LEU A 130 -12.08 -2.29 21.09
C LEU A 130 -13.00 -3.51 21.17
N HIS A 131 -13.05 -4.32 20.09
CA HIS A 131 -14.05 -5.39 19.95
C HIS A 131 -13.51 -6.78 20.30
N GLY A 132 -12.19 -6.97 20.47
CA GLY A 132 -11.58 -8.27 20.72
C GLY A 132 -11.74 -9.25 19.54
N ARG A 133 -12.01 -8.76 18.32
CA ARG A 133 -12.21 -9.56 17.12
C ARG A 133 -11.13 -9.27 16.08
N PRO A 134 -10.69 -10.28 15.30
CA PRO A 134 -9.78 -10.09 14.20
C PRO A 134 -10.34 -9.16 13.11
N ALA A 135 -9.43 -8.48 12.43
CA ALA A 135 -9.72 -7.69 11.24
C ALA A 135 -8.80 -8.10 10.07
N LEU A 136 -9.35 -8.04 8.86
CA LEU A 136 -8.63 -8.25 7.62
C LEU A 136 -8.42 -6.90 6.94
N VAL A 137 -7.16 -6.52 6.72
CA VAL A 137 -6.77 -5.32 5.98
C VAL A 137 -6.21 -5.76 4.64
N ILE A 138 -6.82 -5.29 3.57
CA ILE A 138 -6.35 -5.53 2.20
C ILE A 138 -6.05 -4.19 1.57
N ALA A 139 -4.92 -4.09 0.86
CA ALA A 139 -4.68 -3.00 -0.06
C ALA A 139 -4.55 -3.58 -1.47
N ALA A 140 -5.30 -3.04 -2.43
CA ALA A 140 -5.32 -3.52 -3.80
C ALA A 140 -5.49 -2.37 -4.78
N ASN A 141 -4.75 -2.41 -5.89
CA ASN A 141 -4.89 -1.41 -6.96
C ASN A 141 -4.65 -2.05 -8.33
N ILE A 142 -5.42 -1.60 -9.32
CA ILE A 142 -5.22 -1.84 -10.76
C ILE A 142 -4.95 -0.47 -11.40
N LEU A 143 -3.71 0.01 -11.24
CA LEU A 143 -3.29 1.34 -11.72
C LEU A 143 -2.97 1.34 -13.22
N SER A 144 -2.63 0.19 -13.81
CA SER A 144 -2.36 0.06 -15.23
C SER A 144 -3.50 0.59 -16.11
N ARG A 145 -4.75 0.53 -15.61
CA ARG A 145 -5.94 1.06 -16.28
C ARG A 145 -6.12 2.57 -16.13
N ARG A 146 -5.31 3.22 -15.29
CA ARG A 146 -5.39 4.65 -14.96
C ARG A 146 -4.14 5.44 -15.35
N ILE A 147 -3.04 4.77 -15.67
CA ILE A 147 -1.85 5.46 -16.17
C ILE A 147 -2.12 6.09 -17.54
N ASN A 148 -1.40 7.17 -17.83
CA ASN A 148 -1.34 7.71 -19.17
C ASN A 148 -0.18 7.04 -19.92
N PRO A 149 -0.43 6.18 -20.91
CA PRO A 149 0.63 5.46 -21.62
C PRO A 149 1.55 6.38 -22.44
N ALA A 150 1.08 7.59 -22.77
CA ALA A 150 1.88 8.60 -23.47
C ALA A 150 2.68 9.50 -22.53
N GLU A 151 2.44 9.43 -21.22
CA GLU A 151 3.10 10.26 -20.23
C GLU A 151 4.14 9.46 -19.43
N ARG A 152 5.40 9.79 -19.65
CA ARG A 152 6.52 9.12 -18.97
C ARG A 152 6.41 9.13 -17.46
N ALA A 153 5.88 10.21 -16.84
CA ALA A 153 5.83 10.37 -15.41
C ALA A 153 5.01 9.26 -14.70
N SER A 154 3.90 8.81 -15.31
CA SER A 154 3.04 7.76 -14.77
C SER A 154 3.34 6.38 -15.33
N ALA A 155 3.56 6.25 -16.64
CA ALA A 155 3.71 4.94 -17.30
C ALA A 155 4.89 4.11 -16.81
N VAL A 156 6.00 4.77 -16.40
CA VAL A 156 7.24 4.07 -15.99
C VAL A 156 7.20 3.54 -14.55
N LEU A 157 6.22 3.95 -13.73
CA LEU A 157 6.22 3.67 -12.29
C LEU A 157 5.23 2.58 -11.89
N PHE A 158 3.97 2.71 -12.33
CA PHE A 158 2.86 2.01 -11.71
C PHE A 158 2.70 0.56 -12.13
N ALA A 159 2.23 -0.22 -11.18
CA ALA A 159 1.97 -1.64 -11.24
C ALA A 159 0.63 -1.98 -10.58
N ASP A 160 0.20 -3.21 -10.75
CA ASP A 160 -1.03 -3.75 -10.17
C ASP A 160 -0.68 -4.85 -9.18
N ALA A 161 -1.28 -4.81 -8.02
CA ALA A 161 -1.14 -5.86 -7.01
C ALA A 161 -2.22 -5.74 -5.91
N ALA A 162 -2.30 -6.78 -5.11
CA ALA A 162 -2.95 -6.80 -3.82
C ALA A 162 -2.00 -7.34 -2.74
N GLY A 163 -2.10 -6.80 -1.54
CA GLY A 163 -1.47 -7.34 -0.34
C GLY A 163 -2.46 -7.32 0.82
N ALA A 164 -2.33 -8.26 1.75
CA ALA A 164 -3.28 -8.43 2.85
C ALA A 164 -2.58 -8.77 4.16
N VAL A 165 -3.16 -8.30 5.25
CA VAL A 165 -2.74 -8.57 6.62
C VAL A 165 -3.98 -8.93 7.46
N VAL A 166 -3.95 -10.04 8.17
CA VAL A 166 -4.89 -10.34 9.25
C VAL A 166 -4.26 -9.91 10.55
N ILE A 167 -4.97 -9.08 11.31
CA ILE A 167 -4.61 -8.76 12.69
C ILE A 167 -5.65 -9.29 13.65
N GLY A 168 -5.21 -9.74 14.81
CA GLY A 168 -6.08 -10.24 15.86
C GLY A 168 -5.71 -9.68 17.22
N PRO A 169 -6.54 -9.92 18.25
CA PRO A 169 -6.32 -9.44 19.60
C PRO A 169 -5.04 -10.04 20.22
N SER A 170 -4.40 -9.28 21.09
CA SER A 170 -3.25 -9.72 21.90
C SER A 170 -3.33 -9.12 23.30
N GLU A 171 -2.85 -9.85 24.29
CA GLU A 171 -2.63 -9.33 25.65
C GLU A 171 -1.20 -8.84 25.87
N ASP A 172 -0.30 -9.12 24.91
CA ASP A 172 1.10 -8.70 24.95
C ASP A 172 1.21 -7.24 24.45
N ALA A 173 1.54 -6.34 25.33
CA ALA A 173 1.64 -4.90 25.04
C ALA A 173 2.81 -4.54 24.08
N GLU A 174 3.78 -5.45 23.90
CA GLU A 174 4.91 -5.27 22.99
C GLU A 174 4.56 -5.63 21.52
N ARG A 175 3.34 -6.10 21.27
CA ARG A 175 2.84 -6.48 19.94
C ARG A 175 1.86 -5.45 19.37
N GLY A 176 1.68 -5.52 18.05
CA GLY A 176 0.77 -4.64 17.31
C GLY A 176 1.33 -3.24 17.12
N ILE A 177 0.46 -2.24 16.97
CA ILE A 177 0.88 -0.87 16.75
C ILE A 177 1.35 -0.25 18.08
N LEU A 178 2.66 0.02 18.14
CA LEU A 178 3.33 0.61 19.30
C LEU A 178 3.43 2.14 19.19
N GLY A 179 3.44 2.65 17.96
CA GLY A 179 3.44 4.08 17.68
C GLY A 179 2.88 4.35 16.29
N ALA A 180 2.13 5.42 16.14
CA ALA A 180 1.49 5.82 14.89
C ALA A 180 1.55 7.34 14.73
N SER A 181 1.85 7.79 13.52
CA SER A 181 1.72 9.18 13.11
C SER A 181 1.15 9.25 11.70
N VAL A 182 0.19 10.14 11.48
CA VAL A 182 -0.43 10.41 10.18
C VAL A 182 -0.47 11.90 9.94
N ASP A 183 -0.32 12.30 8.67
CA ASP A 183 -0.29 13.71 8.27
C ASP A 183 -0.94 13.90 6.90
N SER A 184 -1.39 15.14 6.61
CA SER A 184 -1.90 15.51 5.29
C SER A 184 -1.60 16.97 4.97
N ASP A 185 -1.22 17.24 3.71
CA ASP A 185 -0.99 18.57 3.16
C ASP A 185 -1.91 18.82 1.96
N GLY A 186 -3.10 19.33 2.23
CA GLY A 186 -4.09 19.67 1.19
C GLY A 186 -3.65 20.81 0.27
N SER A 187 -2.63 21.60 0.62
CA SER A 187 -2.09 22.64 -0.26
C SER A 187 -1.40 22.06 -1.51
N ARG A 188 -1.11 20.78 -1.49
CA ARG A 188 -0.46 20.00 -2.56
C ARG A 188 -1.41 19.01 -3.25
N TYR A 189 -2.71 19.18 -3.07
CA TYR A 189 -3.75 18.27 -3.57
C TYR A 189 -3.61 17.94 -5.06
N GLY A 190 -3.27 18.91 -5.90
CA GLY A 190 -3.18 18.75 -7.35
C GLY A 190 -1.89 18.12 -7.89
N LEU A 191 -0.89 17.78 -7.06
CA LEU A 191 0.39 17.26 -7.54
C LEU A 191 0.27 15.89 -8.24
N ILE A 192 -0.64 15.03 -7.76
CA ILE A 192 -0.95 13.73 -8.36
C ILE A 192 -2.47 13.59 -8.35
N GLN A 193 -3.06 13.46 -9.53
CA GLN A 193 -4.53 13.38 -9.64
C GLN A 193 -4.99 12.62 -10.90
N ILE A 194 -6.24 12.18 -10.87
CA ILE A 194 -7.03 11.82 -12.04
C ILE A 194 -8.09 12.93 -12.17
N PRO A 195 -7.98 13.84 -13.15
CA PRO A 195 -8.77 15.08 -13.15
C PRO A 195 -10.28 14.87 -13.27
N ALA A 196 -10.72 13.86 -14.01
CA ALA A 196 -12.14 13.66 -14.31
C ALA A 196 -12.68 12.31 -13.78
N GLY A 197 -13.99 12.23 -13.68
CA GLY A 197 -14.75 11.08 -13.18
C GLY A 197 -15.27 11.26 -11.74
N GLY A 198 -14.86 12.35 -11.06
CA GLY A 198 -15.42 12.75 -9.77
C GLY A 198 -16.48 13.83 -9.90
N SER A 199 -17.00 14.31 -8.74
CA SER A 199 -18.05 15.35 -8.70
C SER A 199 -17.59 16.72 -9.20
N ASN A 200 -16.29 17.02 -9.10
CA ASN A 200 -15.73 18.30 -9.60
C ASN A 200 -15.70 18.35 -11.14
N THR A 201 -15.34 17.24 -11.77
CA THR A 201 -15.32 17.10 -13.23
C THR A 201 -16.03 15.79 -13.59
N PRO A 202 -17.37 15.80 -13.66
CA PRO A 202 -18.14 14.59 -13.90
C PRO A 202 -17.99 14.08 -15.34
N PHE A 203 -18.34 12.82 -15.57
CA PHE A 203 -18.43 12.27 -16.93
C PHE A 203 -19.45 13.02 -17.76
N ARG A 204 -19.07 13.42 -18.98
CA ARG A 204 -19.89 14.09 -20.00
C ARG A 204 -19.57 13.52 -21.37
N ASN A 205 -20.45 13.68 -22.33
CA ASN A 205 -20.26 13.17 -23.70
C ASN A 205 -19.06 13.80 -24.42
N ASP A 206 -18.66 15.01 -24.05
CA ASP A 206 -17.55 15.78 -24.59
C ASP A 206 -16.27 15.71 -23.76
N LEU A 207 -16.24 14.81 -22.75
CA LEU A 207 -15.07 14.65 -21.90
C LEU A 207 -13.88 14.10 -22.70
N ASP A 208 -12.76 14.80 -22.63
CA ASP A 208 -11.47 14.26 -23.09
C ASP A 208 -11.07 13.07 -22.21
N LEU A 209 -10.98 11.88 -22.80
CA LEU A 209 -10.61 10.65 -22.10
C LEU A 209 -9.21 10.72 -21.47
N ALA A 210 -8.32 11.60 -21.95
CA ALA A 210 -7.03 11.83 -21.31
C ALA A 210 -7.18 12.32 -19.85
N GLN A 211 -8.26 13.06 -19.55
CA GLN A 211 -8.55 13.53 -18.19
C GLN A 211 -8.96 12.41 -17.22
N THR A 212 -9.30 11.22 -17.72
CA THR A 212 -9.57 10.04 -16.88
C THR A 212 -8.29 9.27 -16.52
N ARG A 213 -7.13 9.78 -16.95
CA ARG A 213 -5.80 9.21 -16.69
C ARG A 213 -5.08 9.99 -15.62
N MET A 214 -4.18 9.30 -14.92
CA MET A 214 -3.37 9.89 -13.86
C MET A 214 -2.36 10.89 -14.44
N THR A 215 -2.25 12.05 -13.80
CA THR A 215 -1.23 13.06 -14.08
C THR A 215 -0.35 13.28 -12.85
N ILE A 216 0.93 13.53 -13.07
CA ILE A 216 1.92 13.94 -12.06
C ILE A 216 2.50 15.28 -12.53
N VAL A 217 2.08 16.36 -11.86
CA VAL A 217 2.37 17.73 -12.29
C VAL A 217 3.86 18.09 -12.10
N ASP A 218 4.41 17.78 -10.92
CA ASP A 218 5.82 18.00 -10.61
C ASP A 218 6.40 16.81 -9.83
N GLY A 219 7.10 15.93 -10.55
CA GLY A 219 7.72 14.76 -9.94
C GLY A 219 8.87 15.08 -8.96
N ARG A 220 9.50 16.26 -9.05
CA ARG A 220 10.56 16.68 -8.11
C ARG A 220 9.92 17.12 -6.80
N GLU A 221 8.84 17.90 -6.85
CA GLU A 221 8.11 18.32 -5.66
C GLU A 221 7.46 17.11 -4.98
N VAL A 222 6.84 16.19 -5.73
CA VAL A 222 6.33 14.92 -5.20
C VAL A 222 7.42 14.15 -4.47
N PHE A 223 8.61 14.02 -5.05
CA PHE A 223 9.75 13.36 -4.43
C PHE A 223 10.14 14.00 -3.10
N ALA A 224 10.35 15.33 -3.10
CA ALA A 224 10.77 16.07 -1.92
C ALA A 224 9.75 15.95 -0.77
N LYS A 225 8.47 16.15 -1.11
CA LYS A 225 7.38 16.09 -0.14
C LYS A 225 7.12 14.68 0.40
N ALA A 226 7.25 13.66 -0.44
CA ALA A 226 7.15 12.26 0.02
C ALA A 226 8.27 11.90 1.01
N VAL A 227 9.51 12.28 0.71
CA VAL A 227 10.66 12.06 1.61
C VAL A 227 10.47 12.82 2.93
N GLU A 228 10.06 14.08 2.88
CA GLU A 228 9.80 14.92 4.07
C GLU A 228 8.72 14.27 4.94
N MET A 229 7.53 14.00 4.40
CA MET A 229 6.38 13.46 5.12
C MET A 229 6.67 12.08 5.72
N MET A 230 7.23 11.14 4.92
CA MET A 230 7.59 9.83 5.44
C MET A 230 8.63 9.91 6.55
N THR A 231 9.64 10.80 6.44
CA THR A 231 10.67 10.97 7.46
C THR A 231 10.08 11.55 8.75
N THR A 232 9.23 12.59 8.64
CA THR A 232 8.60 13.26 9.79
C THR A 232 7.67 12.30 10.52
N CYS A 233 6.73 11.67 9.82
CA CYS A 233 5.81 10.70 10.43
C CYS A 233 6.57 9.52 11.05
N SER A 234 7.66 9.05 10.43
CA SER A 234 8.48 7.97 11.01
C SER A 234 9.13 8.38 12.32
N ARG A 235 9.70 9.59 12.41
CA ARG A 235 10.29 10.10 13.66
C ARG A 235 9.25 10.23 14.77
N GLU A 236 8.06 10.73 14.44
CA GLU A 236 6.97 10.88 15.40
C GLU A 236 6.44 9.52 15.88
N ALA A 237 6.23 8.56 14.96
CA ALA A 237 5.81 7.21 15.32
C ALA A 237 6.84 6.51 16.23
N LEU A 238 8.14 6.66 15.92
CA LEU A 238 9.23 6.15 16.76
C LEU A 238 9.23 6.80 18.14
N ALA A 239 9.05 8.13 18.22
CA ALA A 239 8.99 8.84 19.49
C ALA A 239 7.81 8.37 20.36
N ILE A 240 6.63 8.18 19.76
CA ILE A 240 5.44 7.64 20.44
C ILE A 240 5.72 6.21 20.94
N ALA A 241 6.37 5.37 20.12
CA ALA A 241 6.79 4.02 20.50
C ALA A 241 7.95 4.01 21.51
N ARG A 242 8.57 5.17 21.82
CA ARG A 242 9.79 5.31 22.65
C ARG A 242 10.96 4.48 22.13
N MET A 243 11.10 4.43 20.79
CA MET A 243 12.13 3.67 20.08
C MET A 243 13.03 4.61 19.27
N ARG A 244 14.25 4.17 19.05
CA ARG A 244 15.20 4.81 18.14
C ARG A 244 15.16 4.10 16.78
N PRO A 245 15.59 4.73 15.69
CA PRO A 245 15.68 4.09 14.38
C PRO A 245 16.52 2.79 14.37
N GLN A 246 17.53 2.70 15.25
CA GLN A 246 18.40 1.53 15.39
C GLN A 246 17.73 0.33 16.07
N ASP A 247 16.60 0.56 16.73
CA ASP A 247 15.80 -0.48 17.38
C ASP A 247 14.84 -1.16 16.38
N ILE A 248 14.83 -0.70 15.11
CA ILE A 248 13.99 -1.24 14.03
C ILE A 248 14.71 -2.35 13.27
N ASP A 249 14.14 -3.55 13.30
CA ASP A 249 14.67 -4.72 12.59
C ASP A 249 14.39 -4.67 11.09
N ARG A 250 13.19 -4.17 10.69
CA ARG A 250 12.80 -4.04 9.29
C ARG A 250 12.07 -2.73 9.03
N PHE A 251 12.55 -1.98 8.06
CA PHE A 251 11.84 -0.85 7.49
C PHE A 251 11.14 -1.29 6.20
N VAL A 252 9.81 -1.22 6.19
CA VAL A 252 8.96 -1.59 5.04
C VAL A 252 8.29 -0.32 4.50
N PRO A 253 9.01 0.48 3.69
CA PRO A 253 8.46 1.70 3.10
C PRO A 253 7.54 1.38 1.93
N HIS A 254 6.65 2.33 1.62
CA HIS A 254 5.99 2.37 0.33
C HIS A 254 7.00 2.34 -0.82
N GLN A 255 6.80 1.42 -1.76
CA GLN A 255 7.69 1.18 -2.90
C GLN A 255 7.32 2.11 -4.08
N ALA A 256 7.41 3.43 -3.88
CA ALA A 256 7.10 4.41 -4.93
C ALA A 256 8.22 4.54 -5.97
N ASN A 257 9.45 4.66 -5.47
CA ASN A 257 10.70 4.81 -6.22
C ASN A 257 11.84 4.46 -5.25
N ALA A 258 12.84 3.71 -5.72
CA ALA A 258 13.97 3.31 -4.88
C ALA A 258 14.67 4.50 -4.20
N ARG A 259 14.81 5.61 -4.92
CA ARG A 259 15.45 6.81 -4.41
C ARG A 259 14.71 7.46 -3.24
N ILE A 260 13.35 7.32 -3.17
CA ILE A 260 12.54 7.87 -2.08
C ILE A 260 12.86 7.12 -0.79
N PHE A 261 12.67 5.81 -0.78
CA PHE A 261 12.86 5.06 0.44
C PHE A 261 14.32 4.96 0.88
N ASP A 262 15.29 4.99 -0.06
CA ASP A 262 16.71 5.13 0.28
C ASP A 262 17.01 6.49 0.94
N ALA A 263 16.38 7.58 0.48
CA ALA A 263 16.52 8.90 1.11
C ALA A 263 15.90 8.92 2.51
N VAL A 264 14.70 8.33 2.68
CA VAL A 264 14.05 8.21 4.01
C VAL A 264 14.90 7.38 4.96
N GLY A 265 15.41 6.23 4.51
CA GLY A 265 16.31 5.37 5.32
C GLY A 265 17.55 6.14 5.79
N ARG A 266 18.21 6.88 4.88
CA ARG A 266 19.36 7.74 5.25
C ARG A 266 18.99 8.84 6.25
N ASN A 267 17.86 9.53 6.04
CA ASN A 267 17.41 10.60 6.92
C ASN A 267 17.05 10.12 8.35
N LEU A 268 16.66 8.84 8.46
CA LEU A 268 16.36 8.19 9.73
C LEU A 268 17.59 7.52 10.35
N GLY A 269 18.66 7.28 9.59
CA GLY A 269 19.81 6.51 10.05
C GLY A 269 19.52 5.00 10.15
N ILE A 270 18.57 4.50 9.37
CA ILE A 270 18.25 3.06 9.28
C ILE A 270 19.25 2.41 8.31
N ALA A 271 19.81 1.28 8.73
CA ALA A 271 20.78 0.53 7.92
C ALA A 271 20.13 -0.01 6.64
N ASP A 272 20.84 0.04 5.51
CA ASP A 272 20.31 -0.37 4.20
C ASP A 272 19.80 -1.81 4.17
N GLN A 273 20.46 -2.71 4.88
CA GLN A 273 20.05 -4.12 5.00
C GLN A 273 18.73 -4.32 5.77
N ALA A 274 18.29 -3.36 6.57
CA ALA A 274 17.01 -3.39 7.25
C ALA A 274 15.85 -2.91 6.34
N ILE A 275 16.14 -2.29 5.20
CA ILE A 275 15.13 -1.80 4.27
C ILE A 275 14.63 -2.95 3.39
N VAL A 276 13.34 -3.24 3.46
CA VAL A 276 12.70 -4.21 2.58
C VAL A 276 12.50 -3.59 1.19
N LYS A 277 13.20 -4.12 0.19
CA LYS A 277 13.20 -3.64 -1.18
C LYS A 277 12.58 -4.69 -2.11
N ARG A 278 11.44 -4.38 -2.72
CA ARG A 278 10.71 -5.26 -3.65
C ARG A 278 10.33 -4.54 -4.96
N ILE A 279 10.64 -3.27 -5.06
CA ILE A 279 10.25 -2.41 -6.19
C ILE A 279 10.82 -2.91 -7.52
N ALA A 280 11.98 -3.55 -7.51
CA ALA A 280 12.68 -3.97 -8.72
C ALA A 280 11.83 -4.92 -9.57
N GLU A 281 11.14 -5.88 -8.94
CA GLU A 281 10.34 -6.90 -9.62
C GLU A 281 8.84 -6.56 -9.68
N TYR A 282 8.36 -5.72 -8.74
CA TYR A 282 6.91 -5.52 -8.54
C TYR A 282 6.43 -4.12 -8.89
N GLY A 283 7.32 -3.14 -9.07
CA GLY A 283 6.95 -1.76 -9.36
C GLY A 283 6.16 -1.08 -8.23
N ASN A 284 5.46 0.00 -8.58
CA ASN A 284 4.66 0.79 -7.64
C ASN A 284 3.16 0.43 -7.76
N SER A 285 2.67 -0.44 -6.90
CA SER A 285 1.24 -0.79 -6.78
C SER A 285 0.49 0.06 -5.73
N SER A 286 0.93 1.31 -5.47
CA SER A 286 0.30 2.25 -4.52
C SER A 286 0.21 1.66 -3.10
N ALA A 287 -0.96 1.71 -2.45
CA ALA A 287 -1.17 1.20 -1.09
C ALA A 287 -0.79 -0.28 -0.92
N ALA A 288 -0.88 -1.09 -1.99
CA ALA A 288 -0.57 -2.51 -1.92
C ALA A 288 0.93 -2.81 -1.74
N THR A 289 1.82 -1.85 -1.98
CA THR A 289 3.28 -2.08 -1.94
C THR A 289 3.78 -2.54 -0.58
N ILE A 290 3.27 -1.98 0.52
CA ILE A 290 3.71 -2.35 1.88
C ILE A 290 3.28 -3.77 2.22
N PRO A 291 1.97 -4.14 2.21
CA PRO A 291 1.56 -5.50 2.58
C PRO A 291 2.08 -6.56 1.59
N LEU A 292 2.20 -6.26 0.30
CA LEU A 292 2.86 -7.12 -0.69
C LEU A 292 4.33 -7.39 -0.30
N SER A 293 5.10 -6.31 -0.05
CA SER A 293 6.51 -6.41 0.30
C SER A 293 6.73 -7.17 1.61
N LEU A 294 5.86 -6.93 2.59
CA LEU A 294 5.90 -7.62 3.89
C LEU A 294 5.61 -9.12 3.73
N SER A 295 4.56 -9.48 2.96
CA SER A 295 4.21 -10.87 2.69
C SER A 295 5.31 -11.60 1.93
N LEU A 296 5.91 -10.97 0.91
CA LEU A 296 7.02 -11.55 0.15
C LEU A 296 8.29 -11.70 1.02
N ALA A 297 8.60 -10.70 1.84
CA ALA A 297 9.75 -10.77 2.75
C ALA A 297 9.57 -11.89 3.79
N ASN A 298 8.36 -12.05 4.33
CA ASN A 298 8.04 -13.10 5.30
C ASN A 298 8.25 -14.52 4.76
N ARG A 299 8.10 -14.74 3.45
CA ARG A 299 8.36 -16.07 2.82
C ARG A 299 9.83 -16.46 2.83
N THR A 300 10.73 -15.50 2.75
CA THR A 300 12.18 -15.74 2.70
C THR A 300 12.84 -15.55 4.06
N GLN A 301 12.31 -14.65 4.85
CA GLN A 301 12.75 -14.30 6.20
C GLN A 301 11.53 -14.15 7.10
N PRO A 302 11.00 -15.24 7.68
CA PRO A 302 9.83 -15.19 8.53
C PRO A 302 9.95 -14.16 9.65
N LEU A 303 8.85 -13.47 9.94
CA LEU A 303 8.73 -12.56 11.08
C LEU A 303 8.93 -13.34 12.38
N ARG A 304 9.68 -12.78 13.30
CA ARG A 304 10.02 -13.43 14.58
C ARG A 304 9.40 -12.64 15.73
N PRO A 305 8.91 -13.33 16.77
CA PRO A 305 8.47 -12.66 18.00
C PRO A 305 9.55 -11.71 18.54
N GLY A 306 9.14 -10.50 18.87
CA GLY A 306 10.03 -9.44 19.36
C GLY A 306 10.59 -8.50 18.28
N GLU A 307 10.55 -8.87 16.99
CA GLU A 307 10.96 -7.95 15.90
C GLU A 307 10.11 -6.69 15.89
N LYS A 308 10.73 -5.58 15.53
CA LYS A 308 10.10 -4.26 15.40
C LYS A 308 10.15 -3.81 13.94
N LEU A 309 8.98 -3.55 13.38
CA LEU A 309 8.82 -3.06 12.01
C LEU A 309 8.54 -1.56 12.03
N LEU A 310 9.10 -0.82 11.07
CA LEU A 310 8.66 0.53 10.72
C LEU A 310 8.00 0.46 9.34
N LEU A 311 6.75 0.89 9.26
CA LEU A 311 6.01 1.04 8.00
C LEU A 311 5.84 2.53 7.74
N ALA A 312 6.10 3.01 6.51
CA ALA A 312 5.91 4.42 6.16
C ALA A 312 5.46 4.59 4.72
N ALA A 313 4.53 5.50 4.50
CA ALA A 313 4.03 5.84 3.17
C ALA A 313 3.69 7.33 3.06
N ALA A 314 3.78 7.85 1.83
CA ALA A 314 3.19 9.11 1.43
C ALA A 314 2.62 8.97 0.01
N GLY A 315 1.57 9.68 -0.30
CA GLY A 315 0.87 9.61 -1.59
C GLY A 315 0.06 10.85 -1.91
N ALA A 316 -0.74 10.73 -2.95
CA ALA A 316 -1.61 11.82 -3.41
C ALA A 316 -2.49 12.34 -2.26
N GLY A 317 -2.72 13.67 -2.28
CA GLY A 317 -3.53 14.35 -1.28
C GLY A 317 -2.90 15.68 -0.81
N LEU A 318 -1.65 15.82 -0.39
CA LEU A 318 -0.80 14.71 0.02
C LEU A 318 -1.34 14.08 1.31
N SER A 319 -1.19 12.79 1.42
CA SER A 319 -1.49 12.07 2.66
C SER A 319 -0.35 11.11 2.96
N GLY A 320 0.03 10.99 4.22
CA GLY A 320 1.10 10.09 4.63
C GLY A 320 0.93 9.59 6.05
N GLY A 321 1.87 8.74 6.45
CA GLY A 321 1.92 8.24 7.81
C GLY A 321 2.98 7.18 7.99
N ALA A 322 3.22 6.86 9.26
CA ALA A 322 4.10 5.79 9.67
C ALA A 322 3.58 5.05 10.89
N LEU A 323 3.88 3.76 10.96
CA LEU A 323 3.53 2.89 12.09
C LEU A 323 4.77 2.15 12.56
N VAL A 324 4.99 2.09 13.86
CA VAL A 324 5.90 1.14 14.50
C VAL A 324 5.07 -0.06 14.96
N VAL A 325 5.45 -1.25 14.50
CA VAL A 325 4.68 -2.47 14.75
C VAL A 325 5.57 -3.51 15.43
N GLY A 326 5.14 -4.03 16.57
CA GLY A 326 5.77 -5.15 17.29
C GLY A 326 5.20 -6.50 16.82
N ILE A 327 6.08 -7.50 16.64
CA ILE A 327 5.73 -8.85 16.18
C ILE A 327 5.66 -9.84 17.38
#